data_8a2000aa170c3232a5b33d5dbc6c9898
#
_entry.id   8a2000aa170c3232a5b33d5dbc6c9898
#
_cell.length_a   1.000
_cell.length_b   1.000
_cell.length_c   1.000
_cell.angle_alpha   90.00
_cell.angle_beta   90.00
_cell.angle_gamma   90.00
#
_symmetry.space_group_name_H-M   'P 1'
#
loop_
_entity.id
_entity.type
_entity.pdbx_description
1 polymer ?
#
loop_
_entity_poly.entity_id
_entity_poly.type
_entity_poly.pdbx_seq_one_letter_code
_entity_poly.pdbx_strand_id
1 'polypeptide(L)'
;MKNFSIENLKRVPEFISYDPETGHFRRLKAIGNRFKVGEIAGTVNQQGYVRIMMFGMGFQAHRLAFYFMTGELPTDDLEVDHINGDRSDNKWENLRLVTHAVNMQNSRTPKHNTSGHPGVRYVKTNQKWAARISVNGRMLQLGEYVEKQDAIESYLKAKRKMHEGFIGIEAKAAVLEHQQLSGATNASQLRGHYDKR
;
A
#
# COMPACT_ATOMS: atom_id res chain seq x y z
N MET A 1 -18.55 -1.83 17.27
CA MET A 1 -17.71 -0.94 16.39
C MET A 1 -18.39 0.41 16.37
N LYS A 2 -17.66 1.51 16.75
CA LYS A 2 -18.23 2.87 16.62
C LYS A 2 -18.42 3.11 15.13
N ASN A 3 -19.64 3.44 14.72
CA ASN A 3 -20.01 3.67 13.33
C ASN A 3 -19.05 4.68 12.70
N PHE A 4 -18.39 4.29 11.62
CA PHE A 4 -17.65 5.16 10.73
C PHE A 4 -18.67 6.15 10.14
N SER A 5 -18.71 7.36 10.68
CA SER A 5 -19.62 8.39 10.18
C SER A 5 -18.97 9.10 9.02
N ILE A 6 -19.65 9.14 7.87
CA ILE A 6 -19.24 9.94 6.70
C ILE A 6 -19.05 11.41 7.09
N GLU A 7 -19.83 11.92 8.06
CA GLU A 7 -19.67 13.27 8.59
C GLU A 7 -18.30 13.49 9.24
N ASN A 8 -17.80 12.52 10.02
CA ASN A 8 -16.47 12.61 10.61
C ASN A 8 -15.37 12.60 9.55
N LEU A 9 -15.54 11.83 8.48
CA LEU A 9 -14.58 11.81 7.37
C LEU A 9 -14.52 13.17 6.66
N LYS A 10 -15.67 13.78 6.36
CA LYS A 10 -15.74 15.12 5.73
C LYS A 10 -15.06 16.21 6.57
N ARG A 11 -15.02 16.05 7.89
CA ARG A 11 -14.37 16.98 8.81
C ARG A 11 -12.86 16.79 8.93
N VAL A 12 -12.31 15.63 8.50
CA VAL A 12 -10.87 15.33 8.61
C VAL A 12 -9.99 16.45 8.03
N PRO A 13 -10.27 17.01 6.83
CA PRO A 13 -9.45 18.08 6.24
C PRO A 13 -9.42 19.39 7.04
N GLU A 14 -10.34 19.60 7.97
CA GLU A 14 -10.31 20.75 8.87
C GLU A 14 -9.22 20.64 9.97
N PHE A 15 -8.75 19.41 10.26
CA PHE A 15 -7.87 19.09 11.38
C PHE A 15 -6.47 18.66 10.96
N ILE A 16 -6.33 18.12 9.76
CA ILE A 16 -5.04 17.68 9.22
C ILE A 16 -4.96 18.02 7.73
N SER A 17 -3.73 18.26 7.25
CA SER A 17 -3.39 18.32 5.83
C SER A 17 -2.60 17.08 5.45
N TYR A 18 -2.59 16.76 4.16
CA TYR A 18 -1.79 15.71 3.57
C TYR A 18 -0.80 16.30 2.57
N ASP A 19 0.44 15.87 2.65
CA ASP A 19 1.50 16.20 1.70
C ASP A 19 1.78 14.97 0.82
N PRO A 20 1.43 14.99 -0.47
CA PRO A 20 1.57 13.85 -1.36
C PRO A 20 3.02 13.47 -1.68
N GLU A 21 3.97 14.42 -1.58
CA GLU A 21 5.39 14.18 -1.89
C GLU A 21 6.10 13.46 -0.74
N THR A 22 5.75 13.80 0.51
CA THR A 22 6.35 13.20 1.70
C THR A 22 5.53 12.06 2.28
N GLY A 23 4.24 11.95 1.92
CA GLY A 23 3.29 11.00 2.52
C GLY A 23 2.88 11.36 3.94
N HIS A 24 3.26 12.56 4.44
CA HIS A 24 2.99 12.96 5.80
C HIS A 24 1.66 13.69 5.94
N PHE A 25 1.01 13.43 7.07
CA PHE A 25 -0.13 14.21 7.54
C PHE A 25 0.34 15.18 8.63
N ARG A 26 -0.08 16.45 8.52
CA ARG A 26 0.24 17.48 9.52
C ARG A 26 -1.01 18.02 10.16
N ARG A 27 -0.93 18.31 11.46
CA ARG A 27 -2.04 18.88 12.22
C ARG A 27 -2.26 20.35 11.87
N LEU A 28 -3.49 20.69 11.52
CA LEU A 28 -3.94 22.08 11.27
C LEU A 28 -4.50 22.74 12.53
N LYS A 29 -4.97 21.94 13.50
CA LYS A 29 -5.55 22.42 14.77
C LYS A 29 -4.88 21.71 15.94
N ALA A 30 -4.66 22.44 17.02
CA ALA A 30 -4.24 21.84 18.29
C ALA A 30 -5.39 21.02 18.90
N ILE A 31 -5.07 19.89 19.49
CA ILE A 31 -6.04 19.03 20.18
C ILE A 31 -5.62 18.94 21.64
N GLY A 32 -6.22 19.80 22.48
CA GLY A 32 -5.82 19.97 23.86
C GLY A 32 -4.34 20.37 23.98
N ASN A 33 -3.71 20.02 25.09
CA ASN A 33 -2.27 20.29 25.33
C ASN A 33 -1.36 19.19 24.70
N ARG A 34 -1.95 18.16 24.11
CA ARG A 34 -1.19 16.98 23.68
C ARG A 34 -0.58 17.12 22.29
N PHE A 35 -1.21 17.86 21.39
CA PHE A 35 -0.78 17.98 20.00
C PHE A 35 -0.74 19.43 19.55
N LYS A 36 0.34 19.80 18.87
CA LYS A 36 0.56 21.16 18.37
C LYS A 36 0.25 21.24 16.86
N VAL A 37 -0.09 22.44 16.40
CA VAL A 37 -0.21 22.74 14.98
C VAL A 37 1.13 22.50 14.28
N GLY A 38 1.11 21.91 13.09
CA GLY A 38 2.30 21.59 12.28
C GLY A 38 2.95 20.24 12.61
N GLU A 39 2.63 19.60 13.75
CA GLU A 39 3.16 18.27 14.07
C GLU A 39 2.66 17.21 13.07
N ILE A 40 3.52 16.22 12.79
CA ILE A 40 3.15 15.05 12.00
C ILE A 40 2.12 14.24 12.79
N ALA A 41 1.01 13.93 12.12
CA ALA A 41 -0.07 13.14 12.68
C ALA A 41 0.10 11.66 12.32
N GLY A 42 -0.10 10.78 13.30
CA GLY A 42 -0.10 9.35 13.12
C GLY A 42 1.05 8.64 13.83
N THR A 43 0.85 7.36 14.06
CA THR A 43 1.83 6.44 14.68
C THR A 43 1.83 5.13 13.90
N VAL A 44 3.00 4.51 13.76
CA VAL A 44 3.13 3.21 13.12
C VAL A 44 2.61 2.14 14.08
N ASN A 45 1.67 1.31 13.63
CA ASN A 45 1.14 0.20 14.41
C ASN A 45 2.01 -1.06 14.28
N GLN A 46 1.68 -2.13 15.03
CA GLN A 46 2.43 -3.40 15.01
C GLN A 46 2.50 -4.08 13.63
N GLN A 47 1.57 -3.74 12.74
CA GLN A 47 1.52 -4.26 11.37
C GLN A 47 2.34 -3.41 10.39
N GLY A 48 2.92 -2.29 10.84
CA GLY A 48 3.71 -1.36 10.05
C GLY A 48 2.91 -0.25 9.38
N TYR A 49 1.59 -0.17 9.57
CA TYR A 49 0.77 0.90 9.02
C TYR A 49 0.79 2.15 9.89
N VAL A 50 0.79 3.31 9.26
CA VAL A 50 0.54 4.58 9.95
C VAL A 50 -0.95 4.71 10.26
N ARG A 51 -1.28 4.93 11.53
CA ARG A 51 -2.65 5.13 12.02
C ARG A 51 -2.80 6.49 12.66
N ILE A 52 -3.83 7.24 12.25
CA ILE A 52 -4.14 8.58 12.73
C ILE A 52 -5.41 8.51 13.57
N MET A 53 -5.31 8.90 14.84
CA MET A 53 -6.45 8.93 15.77
C MET A 53 -7.12 10.29 15.74
N MET A 54 -8.43 10.31 15.38
CA MET A 54 -9.29 11.50 15.41
C MET A 54 -10.73 11.12 15.71
N PHE A 55 -11.46 11.98 16.37
CA PHE A 55 -12.89 11.79 16.72
C PHE A 55 -13.16 10.47 17.45
N GLY A 56 -12.18 9.98 18.24
CA GLY A 56 -12.27 8.67 18.92
C GLY A 56 -12.14 7.46 17.99
N MET A 57 -11.76 7.67 16.73
CA MET A 57 -11.57 6.63 15.71
C MET A 57 -10.14 6.62 15.18
N GLY A 58 -9.70 5.47 14.67
CA GLY A 58 -8.39 5.31 14.03
C GLY A 58 -8.52 5.16 12.52
N PHE A 59 -7.94 6.10 11.79
CA PHE A 59 -7.90 6.10 10.34
C PHE A 59 -6.56 5.53 9.86
N GLN A 60 -6.59 4.69 8.84
CA GLN A 60 -5.37 4.25 8.14
C GLN A 60 -4.88 5.37 7.22
N ALA A 61 -3.61 5.77 7.36
CA ALA A 61 -3.05 6.92 6.64
C ALA A 61 -3.14 6.76 5.11
N HIS A 62 -2.82 5.58 4.55
CA HIS A 62 -2.93 5.34 3.11
C HIS A 62 -4.36 5.51 2.57
N ARG A 63 -5.39 5.12 3.36
CA ARG A 63 -6.79 5.34 2.95
C ARG A 63 -7.19 6.82 3.04
N LEU A 64 -6.68 7.54 4.05
CA LEU A 64 -6.86 9.00 4.12
C LEU A 64 -6.10 9.72 2.99
N ALA A 65 -4.88 9.30 2.66
CA ALA A 65 -4.14 9.85 1.53
C ALA A 65 -4.95 9.72 0.24
N PHE A 66 -5.55 8.55 0.02
CA PHE A 66 -6.43 8.33 -1.11
C PHE A 66 -7.65 9.27 -1.08
N TYR A 67 -8.31 9.42 0.07
CA TYR A 67 -9.42 10.35 0.25
C TYR A 67 -9.01 11.82 -0.02
N PHE A 68 -7.85 12.25 0.47
CA PHE A 68 -7.36 13.61 0.23
C PHE A 68 -7.09 13.90 -1.25
N MET A 69 -6.67 12.90 -2.01
CA MET A 69 -6.32 13.07 -3.43
C MET A 69 -7.52 12.91 -4.37
N THR A 70 -8.52 12.09 -3.99
CA THR A 70 -9.64 11.74 -4.89
C THR A 70 -10.99 12.29 -4.42
N GLY A 71 -11.11 12.69 -3.15
CA GLY A 71 -12.37 13.09 -2.53
C GLY A 71 -13.24 11.93 -2.03
N GLU A 72 -12.85 10.69 -2.32
CA GLU A 72 -13.64 9.49 -1.99
C GLU A 72 -12.77 8.42 -1.32
N LEU A 73 -13.39 7.58 -0.48
CA LEU A 73 -12.74 6.37 0.01
C LEU A 73 -12.87 5.25 -1.03
N PRO A 74 -11.90 4.33 -1.07
CA PRO A 74 -12.03 3.12 -1.88
C PRO A 74 -13.33 2.37 -1.54
N THR A 75 -13.97 1.83 -2.57
CA THR A 75 -15.12 0.91 -2.45
C THR A 75 -14.72 -0.38 -1.74
N ASP A 76 -15.70 -1.16 -1.26
CA ASP A 76 -15.43 -2.36 -0.44
C ASP A 76 -14.67 -3.47 -1.19
N ASP A 77 -14.71 -3.47 -2.52
CA ASP A 77 -14.00 -4.40 -3.40
C ASP A 77 -12.57 -3.97 -3.75
N LEU A 78 -12.18 -2.72 -3.38
CA LEU A 78 -10.87 -2.16 -3.67
C LEU A 78 -10.09 -1.82 -2.39
N GLU A 79 -8.80 -2.09 -2.42
CA GLU A 79 -7.86 -1.82 -1.34
C GLU A 79 -6.77 -0.84 -1.80
N VAL A 80 -6.33 0.05 -0.91
CA VAL A 80 -5.12 0.85 -1.15
C VAL A 80 -3.91 0.03 -0.75
N ASP A 81 -3.04 -0.26 -1.72
CA ASP A 81 -1.82 -1.04 -1.57
C ASP A 81 -0.58 -0.14 -1.70
N HIS A 82 0.51 -0.51 -1.01
CA HIS A 82 1.80 0.14 -1.10
C HIS A 82 2.68 -0.57 -2.14
N ILE A 83 2.98 0.12 -3.24
CA ILE A 83 3.71 -0.44 -4.39
C ILE A 83 5.08 -1.01 -3.98
N ASN A 84 5.81 -0.31 -3.11
CA ASN A 84 7.12 -0.75 -2.60
C ASN A 84 7.02 -1.76 -1.45
N GLY A 85 5.78 -2.03 -0.95
CA GLY A 85 5.51 -2.89 0.19
C GLY A 85 5.87 -2.28 1.56
N ASP A 86 6.36 -1.04 1.65
CA ASP A 86 6.53 -0.32 2.91
C ASP A 86 5.21 0.34 3.33
N ARG A 87 4.59 -0.22 4.36
CA ARG A 87 3.28 0.20 4.87
C ARG A 87 3.30 1.55 5.60
N SER A 88 4.47 2.08 5.88
CA SER A 88 4.65 3.40 6.49
C SER A 88 4.88 4.51 5.46
N ASP A 89 5.22 4.16 4.23
CA ASP A 89 5.47 5.10 3.13
C ASP A 89 4.17 5.45 2.40
N ASN A 90 3.50 6.51 2.87
CA ASN A 90 2.22 6.94 2.33
C ASN A 90 2.35 8.03 1.25
N LYS A 91 3.49 8.15 0.57
CA LYS A 91 3.62 9.02 -0.60
C LYS A 91 2.60 8.64 -1.65
N TRP A 92 1.99 9.65 -2.31
CA TRP A 92 0.97 9.38 -3.31
C TRP A 92 1.46 8.46 -4.43
N GLU A 93 2.67 8.71 -4.92
CA GLU A 93 3.33 7.90 -5.94
C GLU A 93 3.52 6.41 -5.56
N ASN A 94 3.51 6.12 -4.25
CA ASN A 94 3.68 4.76 -3.72
C ASN A 94 2.33 4.05 -3.46
N LEU A 95 1.20 4.74 -3.60
CA LEU A 95 -0.13 4.18 -3.34
C LEU A 95 -0.85 3.84 -4.64
N ARG A 96 -1.58 2.72 -4.64
CA ARG A 96 -2.43 2.31 -5.76
C ARG A 96 -3.70 1.64 -5.26
N LEU A 97 -4.76 1.69 -6.09
CA LEU A 97 -5.96 0.89 -5.89
C LEU A 97 -5.81 -0.48 -6.56
N VAL A 98 -6.13 -1.52 -5.82
CA VAL A 98 -6.09 -2.90 -6.31
C VAL A 98 -7.27 -3.68 -5.73
N THR A 99 -7.68 -4.74 -6.42
CA THR A 99 -8.59 -5.72 -5.82
C THR A 99 -7.87 -6.52 -4.72
N HIS A 100 -8.63 -7.11 -3.80
CA HIS A 100 -8.07 -7.99 -2.76
C HIS A 100 -7.19 -9.10 -3.35
N ALA A 101 -7.61 -9.72 -4.47
CA ALA A 101 -6.85 -10.77 -5.15
C ALA A 101 -5.47 -10.27 -5.60
N VAL A 102 -5.40 -9.08 -6.19
CA VAL A 102 -4.13 -8.45 -6.63
C VAL A 102 -3.26 -8.07 -5.43
N ASN A 103 -3.85 -7.54 -4.36
CA ASN A 103 -3.10 -7.21 -3.14
C ASN A 103 -2.48 -8.46 -2.51
N MET A 104 -3.22 -9.57 -2.44
CA MET A 104 -2.72 -10.85 -1.95
C MET A 104 -1.55 -11.40 -2.78
N GLN A 105 -1.49 -11.14 -4.09
CA GLN A 105 -0.37 -11.54 -4.95
C GLN A 105 0.94 -10.79 -4.60
N ASN A 106 0.82 -9.58 -4.04
CA ASN A 106 1.95 -8.74 -3.64
C ASN A 106 2.30 -8.85 -2.15
N SER A 107 1.62 -9.73 -1.42
CA SER A 107 1.87 -9.90 0.00
C SER A 107 3.33 -10.29 0.28
N ARG A 108 3.87 -9.78 1.40
CA ARG A 108 5.25 -10.06 1.85
C ARG A 108 5.44 -11.55 2.13
N THR A 109 6.69 -11.99 1.97
CA THR A 109 7.11 -13.33 2.40
C THR A 109 6.74 -13.55 3.87
N PRO A 110 6.02 -14.64 4.22
CA PRO A 110 5.70 -14.94 5.61
C PRO A 110 6.95 -15.05 6.47
N LYS A 111 6.89 -14.60 7.72
CA LYS A 111 8.01 -14.62 8.67
C LYS A 111 8.62 -16.02 8.89
N HIS A 112 7.83 -17.08 8.69
CA HIS A 112 8.27 -18.48 8.82
C HIS A 112 8.85 -19.09 7.53
N ASN A 113 9.01 -18.29 6.47
CA ASN A 113 9.60 -18.78 5.24
C ASN A 113 11.11 -18.87 5.38
N THR A 114 11.61 -20.09 5.54
CA THR A 114 13.05 -20.39 5.73
C THR A 114 13.90 -20.13 4.50
N SER A 115 13.29 -20.06 3.29
CA SER A 115 14.02 -19.72 2.07
C SER A 115 14.27 -18.22 1.91
N GLY A 116 13.49 -17.37 2.59
CA GLY A 116 13.50 -15.92 2.41
C GLY A 116 12.77 -15.43 1.13
N HIS A 117 12.25 -16.36 0.29
CA HIS A 117 11.52 -16.02 -0.94
C HIS A 117 10.15 -16.71 -1.00
N PRO A 118 9.07 -15.99 -1.36
CA PRO A 118 7.77 -16.62 -1.58
C PRO A 118 7.86 -17.70 -2.65
N GLY A 119 7.11 -18.77 -2.48
CA GLY A 119 7.03 -19.84 -3.48
C GLY A 119 8.28 -20.70 -3.65
N VAL A 120 9.38 -20.44 -2.92
CA VAL A 120 10.61 -21.23 -2.95
C VAL A 120 10.80 -21.96 -1.62
N ARG A 121 11.08 -23.24 -1.65
CA ARG A 121 11.35 -24.07 -0.47
C ARG A 121 12.43 -25.11 -0.73
N TYR A 122 13.21 -25.46 0.30
CA TYR A 122 14.14 -26.57 0.22
C TYR A 122 13.43 -27.89 0.50
N VAL A 123 13.63 -28.89 -0.36
CA VAL A 123 13.05 -30.22 -0.25
C VAL A 123 14.16 -31.16 0.22
N LYS A 124 14.09 -31.55 1.48
CA LYS A 124 15.14 -32.35 2.12
C LYS A 124 15.32 -33.75 1.51
N THR A 125 14.24 -34.35 1.02
CA THR A 125 14.23 -35.73 0.47
C THR A 125 15.07 -35.88 -0.77
N ASN A 126 15.11 -34.88 -1.65
CA ASN A 126 15.89 -34.89 -2.89
C ASN A 126 16.99 -33.83 -2.94
N GLN A 127 17.19 -33.11 -1.82
CA GLN A 127 18.22 -32.08 -1.66
C GLN A 127 18.16 -30.97 -2.73
N LYS A 128 16.94 -30.58 -3.16
CA LYS A 128 16.70 -29.57 -4.18
C LYS A 128 15.83 -28.43 -3.68
N TRP A 129 15.89 -27.32 -4.37
CA TRP A 129 15.00 -26.18 -4.19
C TRP A 129 13.80 -26.28 -5.13
N ALA A 130 12.59 -26.37 -4.57
CA ALA A 130 11.37 -26.40 -5.34
C ALA A 130 10.81 -24.98 -5.45
N ALA A 131 10.43 -24.58 -6.67
CA ALA A 131 9.70 -23.35 -6.95
C ALA A 131 8.24 -23.67 -7.31
N ARG A 132 7.30 -22.91 -6.72
CA ARG A 132 5.86 -23.04 -6.98
C ARG A 132 5.18 -21.68 -6.91
N ILE A 133 4.07 -21.51 -7.61
CA ILE A 133 3.27 -20.28 -7.61
C ILE A 133 1.79 -20.63 -7.50
N SER A 134 1.04 -19.82 -6.77
CA SER A 134 -0.42 -19.91 -6.71
C SER A 134 -1.04 -18.94 -7.71
N VAL A 135 -1.85 -19.42 -8.62
CA VAL A 135 -2.57 -18.61 -9.61
C VAL A 135 -4.05 -18.99 -9.55
N ASN A 136 -4.91 -18.02 -9.29
CA ASN A 136 -6.36 -18.22 -9.19
C ASN A 136 -6.75 -19.39 -8.24
N GLY A 137 -6.08 -19.43 -7.07
CA GLY A 137 -6.31 -20.47 -6.06
C GLY A 137 -5.68 -21.85 -6.38
N ARG A 138 -5.04 -22.02 -7.53
CA ARG A 138 -4.37 -23.26 -7.92
C ARG A 138 -2.86 -23.14 -7.75
N MET A 139 -2.23 -24.16 -7.14
CA MET A 139 -0.79 -24.24 -6.98
C MET A 139 -0.16 -24.88 -8.21
N LEU A 140 0.72 -24.14 -8.88
CA LEU A 140 1.50 -24.61 -10.01
C LEU A 140 2.94 -24.89 -9.57
N GLN A 141 3.44 -26.09 -9.88
CA GLN A 141 4.84 -26.43 -9.68
C GLN A 141 5.65 -25.89 -10.88
N LEU A 142 6.72 -25.14 -10.59
CA LEU A 142 7.56 -24.50 -11.62
C LEU A 142 8.82 -25.33 -11.92
N GLY A 143 9.26 -26.13 -10.95
CA GLY A 143 10.42 -27.00 -11.10
C GLY A 143 11.17 -27.24 -9.78
N GLU A 144 12.20 -28.09 -9.86
CA GLU A 144 13.14 -28.35 -8.78
C GLU A 144 14.56 -28.09 -9.29
N TYR A 145 15.34 -27.37 -8.50
CA TYR A 145 16.64 -26.83 -8.87
C TYR A 145 17.69 -27.22 -7.84
N VAL A 146 18.92 -27.40 -8.28
CA VAL A 146 20.06 -27.64 -7.40
C VAL A 146 20.39 -26.34 -6.65
N GLU A 147 20.45 -25.24 -7.38
CA GLU A 147 20.76 -23.94 -6.82
C GLU A 147 19.50 -23.19 -6.40
N LYS A 148 19.57 -22.54 -5.24
CA LYS A 148 18.47 -21.71 -4.71
C LYS A 148 18.14 -20.56 -5.65
N GLN A 149 19.15 -19.97 -6.28
CA GLN A 149 19.00 -18.81 -7.17
C GLN A 149 18.16 -19.15 -8.39
N ASP A 150 18.35 -20.32 -8.98
CA ASP A 150 17.57 -20.79 -10.15
C ASP A 150 16.08 -20.96 -9.81
N ALA A 151 15.80 -21.48 -8.61
CA ALA A 151 14.43 -21.61 -8.12
C ALA A 151 13.77 -20.21 -7.93
N ILE A 152 14.53 -19.22 -7.42
CA ILE A 152 14.07 -17.84 -7.26
C ILE A 152 13.78 -17.21 -8.61
N GLU A 153 14.67 -17.34 -9.58
CA GLU A 153 14.50 -16.79 -10.92
C GLU A 153 13.29 -17.39 -11.64
N SER A 154 13.12 -18.71 -11.54
CA SER A 154 11.93 -19.39 -12.06
C SER A 154 10.63 -18.87 -11.44
N TYR A 155 10.62 -18.67 -10.10
CA TYR A 155 9.48 -18.08 -9.42
C TYR A 155 9.20 -16.64 -9.88
N LEU A 156 10.22 -15.80 -9.96
CA LEU A 156 10.07 -14.40 -10.38
C LEU A 156 9.60 -14.29 -11.83
N LYS A 157 10.13 -15.13 -12.73
CA LYS A 157 9.69 -15.21 -14.13
C LYS A 157 8.21 -15.60 -14.25
N ALA A 158 7.79 -16.63 -13.49
CA ALA A 158 6.39 -17.04 -13.45
C ALA A 158 5.49 -15.94 -12.86
N LYS A 159 5.94 -15.27 -11.80
CA LYS A 159 5.22 -14.19 -11.15
C LYS A 159 4.99 -13.00 -12.08
N ARG A 160 6.01 -12.58 -12.84
CA ARG A 160 5.87 -11.53 -13.86
C ARG A 160 4.85 -11.88 -14.94
N LYS A 161 4.78 -13.14 -15.33
CA LYS A 161 3.88 -13.61 -16.39
C LYS A 161 2.45 -13.85 -15.94
N MET A 162 2.25 -14.30 -14.70
CA MET A 162 0.98 -14.87 -14.25
C MET A 162 0.24 -14.01 -13.21
N HIS A 163 0.93 -13.05 -12.58
CA HIS A 163 0.32 -12.17 -11.59
C HIS A 163 0.18 -10.75 -12.15
N GLU A 164 -1.04 -10.32 -12.44
CA GLU A 164 -1.35 -8.96 -12.92
C GLU A 164 -0.91 -7.87 -11.95
N GLY A 165 -0.93 -8.17 -10.65
CA GLY A 165 -0.49 -7.25 -9.60
C GLY A 165 1.03 -7.18 -9.40
N PHE A 166 1.81 -8.01 -10.10
CA PHE A 166 3.26 -7.95 -9.99
C PHE A 166 3.82 -6.88 -10.93
N ILE A 167 4.17 -5.76 -10.33
CA ILE A 167 4.84 -4.67 -11.03
C ILE A 167 6.35 -4.85 -10.82
N GLY A 168 7.07 -5.23 -11.87
CA GLY A 168 8.53 -5.24 -11.87
C GLY A 168 9.10 -3.83 -11.64
N ILE A 169 10.37 -3.73 -11.27
CA ILE A 169 11.04 -2.44 -10.99
C ILE A 169 10.91 -1.47 -12.17
N GLU A 170 10.95 -1.96 -13.40
CA GLU A 170 10.84 -1.15 -14.63
C GLU A 170 9.42 -0.65 -14.90
N ALA A 171 8.40 -1.45 -14.56
CA ALA A 171 7.00 -1.04 -14.71
C ALA A 171 6.53 -0.10 -13.58
N LYS A 172 7.24 -0.06 -12.44
CA LYS A 172 6.93 0.89 -11.36
C LYS A 172 7.02 2.33 -11.82
N ALA A 173 8.03 2.68 -12.63
CA ALA A 173 8.20 4.03 -13.17
C ALA A 173 7.01 4.44 -14.06
N ALA A 174 6.57 3.58 -14.98
CA ALA A 174 5.45 3.86 -15.89
C ALA A 174 4.11 4.02 -15.17
N VAL A 175 3.87 3.22 -14.12
CA VAL A 175 2.65 3.35 -13.29
C VAL A 175 2.69 4.64 -12.48
N LEU A 176 3.85 5.03 -11.97
CA LEU A 176 4.07 6.28 -11.26
C LEU A 176 3.81 7.49 -12.17
N GLU A 177 4.33 7.49 -13.40
CA GLU A 177 4.07 8.55 -14.39
C GLU A 177 2.58 8.68 -14.73
N HIS A 178 1.88 7.56 -14.92
CA HIS A 178 0.45 7.58 -15.22
C HIS A 178 -0.40 8.07 -14.04
N GLN A 179 -0.03 7.71 -12.81
CA GLN A 179 -0.70 8.19 -11.60
C GLN A 179 -0.41 9.67 -11.32
N GLN A 180 0.81 10.16 -11.62
CA GLN A 180 1.16 11.58 -11.53
C GLN A 180 0.32 12.43 -12.50
N LEU A 181 0.11 11.97 -13.73
CA LEU A 181 -0.71 12.67 -14.73
C LEU A 181 -2.19 12.72 -14.32
N SER A 182 -2.72 11.65 -13.74
CA SER A 182 -4.11 11.61 -13.25
C SER A 182 -4.31 12.34 -11.92
N GLY A 183 -3.32 12.31 -11.02
CA GLY A 183 -3.33 13.00 -9.73
C GLY A 183 -3.13 14.52 -9.84
N ALA A 184 -2.34 14.99 -10.80
CA ALA A 184 -2.11 16.41 -11.03
C ALA A 184 -3.38 17.15 -11.47
N THR A 185 -4.28 16.49 -12.21
CA THR A 185 -5.57 17.05 -12.63
C THR A 185 -6.50 17.30 -11.44
N ASN A 186 -6.48 16.42 -10.44
CA ASN A 186 -7.33 16.56 -9.25
C ASN A 186 -6.72 17.53 -8.20
N ALA A 187 -5.39 17.54 -8.05
CA ALA A 187 -4.71 18.43 -7.12
C ALA A 187 -4.86 19.92 -7.52
N SER A 188 -4.92 20.23 -8.82
CA SER A 188 -5.14 21.59 -9.30
C SER A 188 -6.59 22.09 -9.02
N GLN A 189 -7.56 21.20 -9.02
CA GLN A 189 -8.94 21.52 -8.67
C GLN A 189 -9.13 21.76 -7.18
N LEU A 190 -8.39 21.05 -6.33
CA LEU A 190 -8.42 21.22 -4.87
C LEU A 190 -7.67 22.48 -4.41
N ARG A 191 -6.56 22.85 -5.05
CA ARG A 191 -5.83 24.11 -4.74
C ARG A 191 -6.67 25.36 -5.03
N GLY A 192 -7.51 25.35 -6.06
CA GLY A 192 -8.39 26.47 -6.40
C GLY A 192 -9.49 26.75 -5.35
N HIS A 193 -9.72 25.84 -4.41
CA HIS A 193 -10.71 26.01 -3.34
C HIS A 193 -10.11 26.58 -2.04
N TYR A 194 -8.79 26.54 -1.86
CA TYR A 194 -8.11 26.99 -0.64
C TYR A 194 -7.55 28.44 -0.75
N ASP A 195 -7.37 28.98 -1.96
CA ASP A 195 -6.81 30.34 -2.17
C ASP A 195 -7.87 31.45 -2.13
N LYS A 196 -9.12 31.14 -1.81
CA LYS A 196 -10.22 32.14 -1.78
C LYS A 196 -10.84 32.32 -0.38
N ARG A 197 -10.03 32.27 0.69
CA ARG A 197 -10.49 32.79 1.98
C ARG A 197 -9.36 33.45 2.76
#